data_253fe1505d960ade3c5da9fe702f0cb6
#
_entry.id   253fe1505d960ade3c5da9fe702f0cb6
#
_cell.length_a   1.000
_cell.length_b   1.000
_cell.length_c   1.000
_cell.angle_alpha   90.00
_cell.angle_beta   90.00
_cell.angle_gamma   90.00
#
_symmetry.space_group_name_H-M   'P 1'
#
loop_
_entity.id
_entity.type
_entity.pdbx_description
1 polymer ?
#
loop_
_entity_poly.entity_id
_entity_poly.type
_entity_poly.pdbx_seq_one_letter_code
_entity_poly.pdbx_strand_id
1 'polypeptide(L)'
;MTERPAHRVDRGPDHFVVGPSGLSWDGDTLVIEIRERSAPLPYPVRGTIRVSPAMIGTTAFALDPGGRHRWHPVAPRAQVEVAMTHPGVRWSGPGYFDSNFGDEPLEAGFDDWHWSRAHLKSDVAVLYEGRRRDGTPFDLALKFDAQGRWHDVVQPAPAALPRTGWLIKRATRADAGHRPRVVKTWIDAPFYARSALATRLFGEEVRAVHESLALGRFRSPIVQSMLPYRMPRAFW
;
A
#
# COMPACT_ATOMS: atom_id res chain seq x y z
N MET A 1 -15.61 -0.23 -1.29
CA MET A 1 -15.13 -0.24 -2.70
C MET A 1 -16.20 0.41 -3.55
N THR A 2 -15.83 1.29 -4.46
CA THR A 2 -16.77 1.95 -5.39
C THR A 2 -16.43 1.52 -6.80
N GLU A 3 -17.42 1.05 -7.55
CA GLU A 3 -17.26 0.66 -8.95
C GLU A 3 -17.68 1.82 -9.85
N ARG A 4 -16.95 2.02 -10.93
CA ARG A 4 -17.22 3.02 -11.95
C ARG A 4 -17.25 2.34 -13.33
N PRO A 5 -18.21 2.65 -14.20
CA PRO A 5 -18.20 2.12 -15.55
C PRO A 5 -17.02 2.68 -16.36
N ALA A 6 -16.58 1.93 -17.36
CA ALA A 6 -15.39 2.28 -18.14
C ALA A 6 -15.43 3.67 -18.78
N HIS A 7 -16.60 4.15 -19.19
CA HIS A 7 -16.77 5.51 -19.75
C HIS A 7 -16.54 6.64 -18.73
N ARG A 8 -16.39 6.33 -17.44
CA ARG A 8 -16.04 7.29 -16.38
C ARG A 8 -14.56 7.25 -16.03
N VAL A 9 -13.77 6.57 -16.83
CA VAL A 9 -12.32 6.50 -16.69
C VAL A 9 -11.70 7.26 -17.84
N ASP A 10 -10.86 8.23 -17.50
CA ASP A 10 -10.01 8.95 -18.43
C ASP A 10 -8.56 8.79 -17.99
N ARG A 11 -7.71 8.34 -18.90
CA ARG A 11 -6.33 7.98 -18.60
C ARG A 11 -5.39 8.46 -19.70
N GLY A 12 -4.40 9.25 -19.31
CA GLY A 12 -3.31 9.71 -20.16
C GLY A 12 -1.94 9.46 -19.53
N PRO A 13 -0.89 9.93 -20.16
CA PRO A 13 0.48 9.80 -19.64
C PRO A 13 0.70 10.52 -18.31
N ASP A 14 -0.02 11.60 -18.07
CA ASP A 14 0.14 12.54 -16.98
C ASP A 14 -1.08 12.61 -16.03
N HIS A 15 -2.14 11.89 -16.35
CA HIS A 15 -3.36 11.90 -15.55
C HIS A 15 -4.09 10.56 -15.51
N PHE A 16 -4.86 10.35 -14.46
CA PHE A 16 -5.78 9.24 -14.30
C PHE A 16 -7.01 9.71 -13.53
N VAL A 17 -8.14 9.80 -14.21
CA VAL A 17 -9.41 10.27 -13.65
C VAL A 17 -10.38 9.11 -13.58
N VAL A 18 -11.05 8.94 -12.43
CA VAL A 18 -12.09 7.92 -12.21
C VAL A 18 -13.32 8.59 -11.60
N GLY A 19 -14.33 8.80 -12.39
CA GLY A 19 -15.54 9.50 -11.95
C GLY A 19 -15.22 10.97 -11.59
N PRO A 20 -15.54 11.42 -10.36
CA PRO A 20 -15.32 12.82 -9.97
C PRO A 20 -13.95 13.08 -9.37
N SER A 21 -13.13 12.04 -9.18
CA SER A 21 -11.80 12.13 -8.59
C SER A 21 -10.72 11.79 -9.59
N GLY A 22 -9.54 12.34 -9.40
CA GLY A 22 -8.44 12.08 -10.31
C GLY A 22 -7.09 12.35 -9.67
N LEU A 23 -6.05 11.93 -10.36
CA LEU A 23 -4.69 12.28 -10.08
C LEU A 23 -4.03 12.77 -11.37
N SER A 24 -3.13 13.72 -11.24
CA SER A 24 -2.39 14.29 -12.37
C SER A 24 -1.02 14.77 -11.90
N TRP A 25 -0.07 14.78 -12.84
CA TRP A 25 1.23 15.40 -12.62
C TRP A 25 1.15 16.89 -12.89
N ASP A 26 1.60 17.69 -11.92
CA ASP A 26 1.79 19.14 -12.01
C ASP A 26 3.29 19.39 -11.79
N GLY A 27 4.04 19.47 -12.89
CA GLY A 27 5.50 19.43 -12.86
C GLY A 27 5.99 18.13 -12.20
N ASP A 28 6.73 18.26 -11.11
CA ASP A 28 7.30 17.14 -10.36
C ASP A 28 6.40 16.66 -9.20
N THR A 29 5.19 17.18 -9.09
CA THR A 29 4.27 16.87 -8.00
C THR A 29 3.06 16.11 -8.53
N LEU A 30 2.76 14.96 -7.92
CA LEU A 30 1.50 14.27 -8.14
C LEU A 30 0.39 14.93 -7.32
N VAL A 31 -0.62 15.44 -7.98
CA VAL A 31 -1.80 16.05 -7.37
C VAL A 31 -2.96 15.07 -7.44
N ILE A 32 -3.54 14.76 -6.30
CA ILE A 32 -4.70 13.87 -6.18
C ILE A 32 -5.89 14.73 -5.74
N GLU A 33 -6.87 14.89 -6.62
CA GLU A 33 -8.13 15.55 -6.31
C GLU A 33 -9.18 14.53 -5.92
N ILE A 34 -9.75 14.69 -4.72
CA ILE A 34 -10.76 13.81 -4.16
C ILE A 34 -12.09 14.56 -4.12
N ARG A 35 -13.11 14.01 -4.79
CA ARG A 35 -14.48 14.52 -4.80
C ARG A 35 -15.46 13.36 -4.68
N GLU A 36 -15.41 12.68 -3.53
CA GLU A 36 -16.14 11.44 -3.30
C GLU A 36 -17.24 11.62 -2.22
N ARG A 37 -17.97 10.53 -2.02
CA ARG A 37 -18.88 10.35 -0.89
C ARG A 37 -18.57 9.04 -0.20
N SER A 38 -18.65 9.03 1.12
CA SER A 38 -18.53 7.81 1.89
C SER A 38 -19.74 6.89 1.69
N ALA A 39 -19.63 5.65 2.16
CA ALA A 39 -20.71 4.67 2.22
C ALA A 39 -20.59 3.93 3.57
N PRO A 40 -21.69 3.47 4.16
CA PRO A 40 -23.09 3.52 3.68
C PRO A 40 -23.72 4.91 3.75
N LEU A 41 -23.28 5.78 4.64
CA LEU A 41 -23.79 7.15 4.75
C LEU A 41 -23.01 8.06 3.79
N PRO A 42 -23.71 8.81 2.90
CA PRO A 42 -23.09 9.52 1.80
C PRO A 42 -22.49 10.88 2.22
N TYR A 43 -21.66 10.88 3.25
CA TYR A 43 -20.92 12.09 3.65
C TYR A 43 -19.93 12.51 2.57
N PRO A 44 -19.72 13.81 2.34
CA PRO A 44 -18.73 14.27 1.39
C PRO A 44 -17.30 13.89 1.85
N VAL A 45 -16.48 13.47 0.89
CA VAL A 45 -15.03 13.30 1.05
C VAL A 45 -14.39 14.15 -0.03
N ARG A 46 -13.82 15.30 0.35
CA ARG A 46 -13.30 16.30 -0.60
C ARG A 46 -11.98 16.87 -0.12
N GLY A 47 -11.09 17.07 -1.04
CA GLY A 47 -9.80 17.71 -0.77
C GLY A 47 -8.76 17.38 -1.80
N THR A 48 -7.54 17.80 -1.51
CA THR A 48 -6.38 17.60 -2.37
C THR A 48 -5.26 16.97 -1.55
N ILE A 49 -4.57 16.04 -2.17
CA ILE A 49 -3.31 15.49 -1.65
C ILE A 49 -2.24 15.80 -2.70
N ARG A 50 -1.14 16.39 -2.26
CA ARG A 50 0.04 16.63 -3.08
C ARG A 50 1.14 15.68 -2.63
N VAL A 51 1.72 14.97 -3.57
CA VAL A 51 2.85 14.07 -3.34
C VAL A 51 4.03 14.58 -4.16
N SER A 52 5.06 15.07 -3.48
CA SER A 52 6.29 15.56 -4.12
C SER A 52 7.39 14.51 -3.92
N PRO A 53 7.67 13.68 -4.93
CA PRO A 53 8.73 12.68 -4.89
C PRO A 53 10.10 13.33 -4.74
N ALA A 54 10.97 12.74 -3.93
CA ALA A 54 12.40 13.10 -3.97
C ALA A 54 13.04 12.65 -5.29
N MET A 55 12.47 11.58 -5.87
CA MET A 55 12.78 11.07 -7.19
C MET A 55 11.70 10.07 -7.62
N ILE A 56 11.63 9.77 -8.89
CA ILE A 56 10.74 8.74 -9.45
C ILE A 56 11.56 7.51 -9.78
N GLY A 57 11.20 6.38 -9.17
CA GLY A 57 11.77 5.08 -9.47
C GLY A 57 11.33 4.58 -10.85
N THR A 58 12.22 3.92 -11.56
CA THR A 58 11.93 3.37 -12.90
C THR A 58 11.87 1.84 -12.92
N THR A 59 12.22 1.19 -11.80
CA THR A 59 12.31 -0.26 -11.72
C THR A 59 11.03 -0.86 -11.15
N ALA A 60 10.43 -1.79 -11.87
CA ALA A 60 9.37 -2.66 -11.38
C ALA A 60 9.91 -4.05 -11.07
N PHE A 61 9.58 -4.59 -9.92
CA PHE A 61 10.03 -5.90 -9.43
C PHE A 61 8.95 -6.94 -9.71
N ALA A 62 9.35 -8.06 -10.31
CA ALA A 62 8.46 -9.20 -10.51
C ALA A 62 8.23 -9.91 -9.15
N LEU A 63 6.97 -10.17 -8.82
CA LEU A 63 6.58 -10.90 -7.61
C LEU A 63 6.36 -12.40 -7.87
N ASP A 64 6.36 -12.80 -9.13
CA ASP A 64 6.26 -14.19 -9.58
C ASP A 64 7.21 -14.46 -10.74
N PRO A 65 7.60 -15.74 -10.98
CA PRO A 65 8.55 -16.09 -12.04
C PRO A 65 8.08 -15.76 -13.46
N GLY A 66 6.76 -15.69 -13.67
CA GLY A 66 6.16 -15.34 -14.96
C GLY A 66 6.04 -13.84 -15.20
N GLY A 67 6.34 -13.01 -14.20
CA GLY A 67 6.23 -11.55 -14.28
C GLY A 67 4.81 -11.04 -14.47
N ARG A 68 3.81 -11.86 -14.14
CA ARG A 68 2.39 -11.52 -14.24
C ARG A 68 1.93 -10.54 -13.17
N HIS A 69 2.68 -10.46 -12.07
CA HIS A 69 2.47 -9.49 -10.99
C HIS A 69 3.75 -8.72 -10.74
N ARG A 70 3.63 -7.42 -10.72
CA ARG A 70 4.76 -6.51 -10.55
C ARG A 70 4.45 -5.46 -9.49
N TRP A 71 5.45 -5.15 -8.71
CA TRP A 71 5.44 -4.06 -7.76
C TRP A 71 6.43 -2.98 -8.20
N HIS A 72 5.97 -1.75 -8.26
CA HIS A 72 6.77 -0.59 -8.67
C HIS A 72 6.78 0.45 -7.55
N PRO A 73 7.88 0.58 -6.81
CA PRO A 73 8.09 1.68 -5.87
C PRO A 73 8.35 2.98 -6.62
N VAL A 74 7.27 3.69 -6.98
CA VAL A 74 7.33 4.90 -7.81
C VAL A 74 8.04 6.03 -7.08
N ALA A 75 7.71 6.25 -5.81
CA ALA A 75 8.36 7.25 -4.97
C ALA A 75 8.62 6.68 -3.57
N PRO A 76 9.73 5.95 -3.39
CA PRO A 76 10.08 5.40 -2.09
C PRO A 76 10.25 6.46 -1.00
N ARG A 77 10.62 7.66 -1.40
CA ARG A 77 10.70 8.84 -0.55
C ARG A 77 9.98 10.00 -1.21
N ALA A 78 9.00 10.56 -0.50
CA ALA A 78 8.24 11.71 -0.94
C ALA A 78 7.90 12.61 0.25
N GLN A 79 7.57 13.86 -0.03
CA GLN A 79 6.84 14.74 0.87
C GLN A 79 5.36 14.70 0.49
N VAL A 80 4.49 14.55 1.48
CA VAL A 80 3.04 14.54 1.28
C VAL A 80 2.41 15.69 2.02
N GLU A 81 1.52 16.41 1.34
CA GLU A 81 0.66 17.44 1.90
C GLU A 81 -0.80 17.03 1.70
N VAL A 82 -1.58 17.03 2.77
CA VAL A 82 -2.99 16.70 2.78
C VAL A 82 -3.79 17.93 3.16
N ALA A 83 -4.74 18.32 2.32
CA ALA A 83 -5.65 19.43 2.53
C ALA A 83 -7.09 18.97 2.22
N MET A 84 -7.71 18.29 3.17
CA MET A 84 -9.11 17.88 3.05
C MET A 84 -10.02 18.98 3.55
N THR A 85 -11.04 19.32 2.75
CA THR A 85 -12.13 20.22 3.18
C THR A 85 -13.25 19.45 3.85
N HIS A 86 -13.42 18.17 3.50
CA HIS A 86 -14.37 17.23 4.12
C HIS A 86 -13.78 15.83 4.22
N PRO A 87 -13.56 15.28 5.43
CA PRO A 87 -13.53 15.99 6.71
C PRO A 87 -12.45 17.07 6.73
N GLY A 88 -12.57 18.08 7.59
CA GLY A 88 -11.58 19.15 7.72
C GLY A 88 -10.28 18.61 8.34
N VAL A 89 -9.35 18.18 7.50
CA VAL A 89 -8.05 17.63 7.93
C VAL A 89 -6.93 18.26 7.10
N ARG A 90 -5.90 18.71 7.80
CA ARG A 90 -4.72 19.30 7.15
C ARG A 90 -3.45 18.82 7.88
N TRP A 91 -2.51 18.27 7.12
CA TRP A 91 -1.20 17.84 7.64
C TRP A 91 -0.18 17.70 6.49
N SER A 92 1.09 17.65 6.84
CA SER A 92 2.18 17.29 5.93
C SER A 92 3.19 16.39 6.62
N GLY A 93 3.95 15.64 5.84
CA GLY A 93 4.98 14.74 6.36
C GLY A 93 5.59 13.82 5.31
N PRO A 94 6.53 12.96 5.75
CA PRO A 94 7.16 12.00 4.85
C PRO A 94 6.13 11.00 4.33
N GLY A 95 6.20 10.75 3.02
CA GLY A 95 5.32 9.87 2.29
C GLY A 95 6.03 8.81 1.49
N TYR A 96 5.22 8.02 0.82
CA TYR A 96 5.62 6.92 -0.03
C TYR A 96 4.53 6.68 -1.06
N PHE A 97 4.94 6.35 -2.28
CA PHE A 97 4.01 6.00 -3.34
C PHE A 97 4.53 4.81 -4.14
N ASP A 98 3.70 3.82 -4.31
CA ASP A 98 3.95 2.66 -5.15
C ASP A 98 2.73 2.26 -5.97
N SER A 99 2.95 1.32 -6.88
CA SER A 99 1.91 0.71 -7.69
C SER A 99 2.14 -0.79 -7.77
N ASN A 100 1.07 -1.54 -7.63
CA ASN A 100 1.03 -2.95 -7.99
C ASN A 100 0.18 -3.09 -9.26
N PHE A 101 0.68 -3.81 -10.23
CA PHE A 101 -0.02 -4.08 -11.48
C PHE A 101 0.32 -5.47 -12.01
N GLY A 102 -0.51 -5.98 -12.90
CA GLY A 102 -0.32 -7.32 -13.44
C GLY A 102 -1.39 -7.72 -14.45
N ASP A 103 -1.23 -8.92 -14.98
CA ASP A 103 -2.05 -9.45 -16.06
C ASP A 103 -3.22 -10.32 -15.53
N GLU A 104 -3.28 -10.56 -14.22
CA GLU A 104 -4.34 -11.33 -13.57
C GLU A 104 -4.67 -10.75 -12.18
N PRO A 105 -5.84 -11.09 -11.60
CA PRO A 105 -6.19 -10.68 -10.24
C PRO A 105 -5.20 -11.21 -9.20
N LEU A 106 -4.90 -10.41 -8.17
CA LEU A 106 -3.91 -10.76 -7.13
C LEU A 106 -4.22 -12.10 -6.44
N GLU A 107 -5.49 -12.37 -6.19
CA GLU A 107 -5.94 -13.61 -5.57
C GLU A 107 -5.81 -14.84 -6.47
N ALA A 108 -5.53 -14.67 -7.75
CA ALA A 108 -5.17 -15.77 -8.64
C ALA A 108 -3.70 -16.19 -8.44
N GLY A 109 -2.82 -15.24 -8.18
CA GLY A 109 -1.37 -15.47 -8.04
C GLY A 109 -0.92 -15.79 -6.62
N PHE A 110 -1.59 -15.26 -5.59
CA PHE A 110 -1.10 -15.33 -4.21
C PHE A 110 -2.13 -15.84 -3.20
N ASP A 111 -1.65 -16.50 -2.14
CA ASP A 111 -2.42 -16.85 -0.95
C ASP A 111 -2.41 -15.76 0.11
N ASP A 112 -1.24 -15.22 0.37
CA ASP A 112 -1.02 -14.16 1.35
C ASP A 112 0.24 -13.36 1.00
N TRP A 113 0.31 -12.15 1.55
CA TRP A 113 1.53 -11.38 1.61
C TRP A 113 1.61 -10.47 2.83
N HIS A 114 2.84 -10.08 3.14
CA HIS A 114 3.18 -9.07 4.13
C HIS A 114 4.09 -8.04 3.49
N TRP A 115 3.76 -6.79 3.64
CA TRP A 115 4.56 -5.67 3.17
C TRP A 115 4.86 -4.73 4.32
N SER A 116 6.05 -4.19 4.37
CA SER A 116 6.45 -3.28 5.43
C SER A 116 7.43 -2.26 4.89
N ARG A 117 7.29 -1.01 5.34
CA ARG A 117 8.16 0.09 4.99
C ARG A 117 8.54 0.90 6.23
N ALA A 118 9.83 1.25 6.32
CA ALA A 118 10.36 2.10 7.37
C ALA A 118 11.30 3.17 6.81
N HIS A 119 11.19 4.39 7.31
CA HIS A 119 12.23 5.40 7.11
C HIS A 119 13.35 5.15 8.11
N LEU A 120 14.55 4.89 7.59
CA LEU A 120 15.81 4.89 8.32
C LEU A 120 16.40 6.30 8.31
N LYS A 121 17.52 6.51 8.99
CA LYS A 121 18.21 7.82 9.01
C LYS A 121 18.57 8.32 7.62
N SER A 122 19.13 7.45 6.79
CA SER A 122 19.57 7.79 5.42
C SER A 122 18.65 7.22 4.34
N ASP A 123 18.03 6.05 4.60
CA ASP A 123 17.38 5.24 3.59
C ASP A 123 15.89 5.03 3.89
N VAL A 124 15.20 4.45 2.93
CA VAL A 124 13.89 3.83 3.15
C VAL A 124 14.02 2.33 2.94
N ALA A 125 13.71 1.55 3.97
CA ALA A 125 13.67 0.10 3.86
C ALA A 125 12.28 -0.36 3.46
N VAL A 126 12.21 -1.30 2.51
CA VAL A 126 10.98 -1.99 2.13
C VAL A 126 11.23 -3.49 2.19
N LEU A 127 10.34 -4.18 2.89
CA LEU A 127 10.35 -5.62 3.05
C LEU A 127 9.01 -6.13 2.52
N TYR A 128 9.06 -7.02 1.53
CA TYR A 128 7.88 -7.56 0.87
C TYR A 128 8.04 -9.07 0.76
N GLU A 129 7.16 -9.81 1.37
CA GLU A 129 7.20 -11.28 1.37
C GLU A 129 5.80 -11.86 1.30
N GLY A 130 5.68 -13.08 0.83
CA GLY A 130 4.41 -13.77 0.76
C GLY A 130 4.53 -15.17 0.20
N ARG A 131 3.37 -15.76 -0.05
CA ARG A 131 3.24 -17.09 -0.59
C ARG A 131 2.36 -17.07 -1.83
N ARG A 132 2.89 -17.65 -2.90
CA ARG A 132 2.15 -17.85 -4.15
C ARG A 132 1.15 -19.00 -4.00
N ARG A 133 0.22 -19.09 -4.93
CA ARG A 133 -0.79 -20.15 -4.99
C ARG A 133 -0.24 -21.56 -5.11
N ASP A 134 0.91 -21.72 -5.75
CA ASP A 134 1.62 -22.98 -5.86
C ASP A 134 2.36 -23.38 -4.56
N GLY A 135 2.23 -22.56 -3.51
CA GLY A 135 2.89 -22.76 -2.22
C GLY A 135 4.31 -22.22 -2.14
N THR A 136 4.88 -21.73 -3.25
CA THR A 136 6.24 -21.18 -3.25
C THR A 136 6.29 -19.82 -2.54
N PRO A 137 7.31 -19.55 -1.71
CA PRO A 137 7.49 -18.23 -1.13
C PRO A 137 8.08 -17.25 -2.14
N PHE A 138 7.90 -15.96 -1.88
CA PHE A 138 8.69 -14.89 -2.47
C PHE A 138 9.05 -13.87 -1.41
N ASP A 139 10.17 -13.20 -1.59
CA ASP A 139 10.59 -12.12 -0.72
C ASP A 139 11.46 -11.11 -1.48
N LEU A 140 11.35 -9.86 -1.05
CA LEU A 140 12.18 -8.74 -1.46
C LEU A 140 12.56 -7.96 -0.20
N ALA A 141 13.85 -7.67 -0.06
CA ALA A 141 14.35 -6.80 1.00
C ALA A 141 15.25 -5.74 0.36
N LEU A 142 14.74 -4.52 0.31
CA LEU A 142 15.35 -3.42 -0.43
C LEU A 142 15.57 -2.21 0.46
N LYS A 143 16.66 -1.50 0.21
CA LYS A 143 16.86 -0.14 0.70
C LYS A 143 16.94 0.83 -0.47
N PHE A 144 16.33 1.99 -0.29
CA PHE A 144 16.34 3.11 -1.23
C PHE A 144 17.04 4.29 -0.57
N ASP A 145 18.13 4.77 -1.19
CA ASP A 145 18.86 5.94 -0.71
C ASP A 145 18.10 7.26 -0.97
N ALA A 146 18.70 8.39 -0.62
CA ALA A 146 18.11 9.72 -0.80
C ALA A 146 17.90 10.07 -2.28
N GLN A 147 18.68 9.47 -3.18
CA GLN A 147 18.54 9.60 -4.63
C GLN A 147 17.62 8.53 -5.23
N GLY A 148 17.05 7.62 -4.36
CA GLY A 148 16.15 6.52 -4.68
C GLY A 148 16.81 5.38 -5.45
N ARG A 149 18.11 5.34 -5.50
CA ARG A 149 18.82 4.15 -5.96
C ARG A 149 18.55 3.05 -4.96
N TRP A 150 18.29 1.88 -5.45
CA TRP A 150 17.98 0.73 -4.62
C TRP A 150 19.13 -0.28 -4.62
N HIS A 151 19.20 -1.05 -3.55
CA HIS A 151 20.05 -2.22 -3.44
C HIS A 151 19.39 -3.28 -2.58
N ASP A 152 19.66 -4.53 -2.91
CA ASP A 152 19.25 -5.66 -2.10
C ASP A 152 19.97 -5.64 -0.75
N VAL A 153 19.25 -6.05 0.27
CA VAL A 153 19.82 -6.22 1.62
C VAL A 153 19.46 -7.60 2.16
N VAL A 154 20.28 -8.08 3.07
CA VAL A 154 19.96 -9.32 3.78
C VAL A 154 18.68 -9.13 4.55
N GLN A 155 17.73 -10.02 4.31
CA GLN A 155 16.43 -9.95 4.96
C GLN A 155 16.59 -10.14 6.49
N PRO A 156 16.04 -9.24 7.31
CA PRO A 156 16.07 -9.39 8.76
C PRO A 156 15.32 -10.64 9.23
N ALA A 157 15.55 -11.04 10.47
CA ALA A 157 14.94 -12.23 11.05
C ALA A 157 13.40 -12.15 11.04
N PRO A 158 12.68 -13.28 10.85
CA PRO A 158 11.23 -13.30 10.91
C PRO A 158 10.74 -13.02 12.33
N ALA A 159 9.66 -12.26 12.42
CA ALA A 159 9.04 -11.91 13.68
C ALA A 159 7.51 -11.99 13.58
N ALA A 160 6.88 -12.66 14.53
CA ALA A 160 5.43 -12.77 14.60
C ALA A 160 4.82 -11.50 15.24
N LEU A 161 3.63 -11.15 14.79
CA LEU A 161 2.79 -10.11 15.38
C LEU A 161 1.48 -10.72 15.89
N PRO A 162 0.81 -10.10 16.87
CA PRO A 162 -0.53 -10.53 17.30
C PRO A 162 -1.49 -10.53 16.10
N ARG A 163 -2.39 -11.52 16.06
CA ARG A 163 -3.47 -11.52 15.08
C ARG A 163 -4.36 -10.30 15.25
N THR A 164 -5.04 -9.90 14.18
CA THR A 164 -6.01 -8.81 14.20
C THR A 164 -7.34 -9.27 14.84
N GLY A 165 -8.29 -8.32 15.00
CA GLY A 165 -9.66 -8.64 15.41
C GLY A 165 -10.36 -9.59 14.42
N TRP A 166 -10.10 -9.48 13.13
CA TRP A 166 -10.54 -10.42 12.09
C TRP A 166 -9.66 -11.68 12.00
N LEU A 167 -8.77 -11.91 12.97
CA LEU A 167 -7.89 -13.07 13.04
C LEU A 167 -6.93 -13.19 11.83
N ILE A 168 -6.61 -12.10 11.15
CA ILE A 168 -5.58 -12.08 10.12
C ILE A 168 -4.24 -12.42 10.79
N LYS A 169 -3.53 -13.40 10.24
CA LYS A 169 -2.14 -13.66 10.62
C LYS A 169 -1.29 -12.49 10.15
N ARG A 170 -0.45 -11.99 11.04
CA ARG A 170 0.53 -10.95 10.72
C ARG A 170 1.92 -11.48 11.00
N ALA A 171 2.81 -11.33 10.03
CA ALA A 171 4.24 -11.57 10.17
C ALA A 171 4.98 -10.34 9.67
N THR A 172 6.18 -10.13 10.19
CA THR A 172 7.06 -9.04 9.79
C THR A 172 8.51 -9.48 9.96
N ARG A 173 9.43 -8.58 9.70
CA ARG A 173 10.86 -8.78 9.91
C ARG A 173 11.39 -7.77 10.91
N ALA A 174 12.40 -8.18 11.67
CA ALA A 174 13.11 -7.32 12.62
C ALA A 174 14.54 -7.81 12.81
N ASP A 175 15.39 -6.97 13.37
CA ASP A 175 16.75 -7.37 13.76
C ASP A 175 16.70 -8.54 14.74
N ALA A 176 17.70 -9.41 14.68
CA ALA A 176 17.77 -10.59 15.53
C ALA A 176 17.63 -10.24 17.03
N GLY A 177 16.77 -10.99 17.73
CA GLY A 177 16.49 -10.75 19.15
C GLY A 177 15.52 -9.60 19.45
N HIS A 178 15.11 -8.79 18.44
CA HIS A 178 14.13 -7.74 18.64
C HIS A 178 12.70 -8.24 18.46
N ARG A 179 11.78 -7.74 19.29
CA ARG A 179 10.34 -8.05 19.22
C ARG A 179 9.54 -6.84 18.76
N PRO A 180 9.10 -6.81 17.50
CA PRO A 180 8.27 -5.73 16.98
C PRO A 180 6.95 -5.62 17.76
N ARG A 181 6.46 -4.39 17.92
CA ARG A 181 5.21 -4.12 18.62
C ARG A 181 4.26 -3.34 17.70
N VAL A 182 3.00 -3.81 17.64
CA VAL A 182 1.93 -3.06 16.98
C VAL A 182 1.60 -1.83 17.84
N VAL A 183 1.78 -0.65 17.27
CA VAL A 183 1.47 0.63 17.93
C VAL A 183 0.02 1.00 17.71
N LYS A 184 -0.45 0.79 16.46
CA LYS A 184 -1.82 1.10 16.05
C LYS A 184 -2.19 0.21 14.86
N THR A 185 -3.41 -0.27 14.82
CA THR A 185 -4.02 -0.84 13.63
C THR A 185 -5.00 0.19 13.06
N TRP A 186 -4.74 0.65 11.84
CA TRP A 186 -5.58 1.66 11.17
C TRP A 186 -6.72 1.01 10.41
N ILE A 187 -6.45 -0.17 9.82
CA ILE A 187 -7.44 -0.94 9.06
C ILE A 187 -7.36 -2.38 9.55
N ASP A 188 -8.50 -2.94 9.86
CA ASP A 188 -8.70 -4.35 10.16
C ASP A 188 -9.98 -4.79 9.43
N ALA A 189 -9.80 -5.49 8.34
CA ALA A 189 -10.86 -5.99 7.47
C ALA A 189 -10.76 -7.53 7.38
N PRO A 190 -11.77 -8.23 6.89
CA PRO A 190 -11.78 -9.71 6.83
C PRO A 190 -10.58 -10.34 6.12
N PHE A 191 -9.91 -9.61 5.25
CA PHE A 191 -8.79 -10.08 4.42
C PHE A 191 -7.57 -9.18 4.42
N TYR A 192 -7.64 -7.99 5.03
CA TYR A 192 -6.58 -6.99 4.98
C TYR A 192 -6.41 -6.28 6.31
N ALA A 193 -5.17 -6.08 6.71
CA ALA A 193 -4.83 -5.27 7.87
C ALA A 193 -3.70 -4.32 7.57
N ARG A 194 -3.82 -3.06 8.04
CA ARG A 194 -2.77 -2.05 7.98
C ARG A 194 -2.45 -1.50 9.35
N SER A 195 -1.17 -1.51 9.72
CA SER A 195 -0.73 -1.20 11.08
C SER A 195 0.51 -0.31 11.10
N ALA A 196 0.66 0.44 12.19
CA ALA A 196 1.94 1.03 12.57
C ALA A 196 2.67 0.09 13.52
N LEU A 197 3.94 -0.14 13.27
CA LEU A 197 4.83 -0.91 14.12
C LEU A 197 5.88 -0.01 14.74
N ALA A 198 6.29 -0.34 15.98
CA ALA A 198 7.58 0.04 16.52
C ALA A 198 8.49 -1.18 16.43
N THR A 199 9.61 -1.06 15.78
CA THR A 199 10.52 -2.17 15.48
C THR A 199 11.97 -1.69 15.37
N ARG A 200 12.89 -2.63 15.29
CA ARG A 200 14.29 -2.37 14.97
C ARG A 200 14.65 -3.04 13.65
N LEU A 201 15.18 -2.26 12.74
CA LEU A 201 15.59 -2.71 11.41
C LEU A 201 16.96 -2.13 11.06
N PHE A 202 17.89 -3.01 10.67
CA PHE A 202 19.23 -2.62 10.25
C PHE A 202 19.98 -1.77 11.29
N GLY A 203 19.83 -2.11 12.57
CA GLY A 203 20.46 -1.42 13.69
C GLY A 203 19.75 -0.19 14.20
N GLU A 204 18.61 0.21 13.59
CA GLU A 204 17.87 1.43 13.94
C GLU A 204 16.51 1.14 14.54
N GLU A 205 16.15 1.86 15.62
CA GLU A 205 14.77 1.89 16.15
C GLU A 205 13.91 2.74 15.23
N VAL A 206 12.85 2.16 14.67
CA VAL A 206 12.02 2.81 13.64
C VAL A 206 10.53 2.61 13.86
N ARG A 207 9.76 3.48 13.24
CA ARG A 207 8.34 3.28 12.97
C ARG A 207 8.16 2.75 11.56
N ALA A 208 7.46 1.62 11.42
CA ALA A 208 7.15 1.03 10.14
C ALA A 208 5.65 1.05 9.87
N VAL A 209 5.28 1.27 8.61
CA VAL A 209 3.95 0.91 8.09
C VAL A 209 4.02 -0.55 7.69
N HIS A 210 3.00 -1.31 8.06
CA HIS A 210 2.94 -2.75 7.82
C HIS A 210 1.56 -3.14 7.31
N GLU A 211 1.53 -3.99 6.30
CA GLU A 211 0.33 -4.53 5.69
C GLU A 211 0.36 -6.05 5.67
N SER A 212 -0.80 -6.64 5.86
CA SER A 212 -1.01 -8.09 5.73
C SER A 212 -2.27 -8.35 4.92
N LEU A 213 -2.15 -9.12 3.87
CA LEU A 213 -3.26 -9.59 3.05
C LEU A 213 -3.43 -11.10 3.16
N ALA A 214 -4.68 -11.53 3.28
CA ALA A 214 -5.09 -12.93 3.23
C ALA A 214 -5.97 -13.14 1.98
N LEU A 215 -5.33 -13.32 0.82
CA LEU A 215 -6.00 -13.40 -0.48
C LEU A 215 -6.84 -14.69 -0.61
N GLY A 216 -6.45 -15.75 0.08
CA GLY A 216 -7.31 -16.92 0.22
C GLY A 216 -8.66 -16.60 0.85
N ARG A 217 -8.73 -15.68 1.83
CA ARG A 217 -9.99 -15.18 2.39
C ARG A 217 -10.72 -14.23 1.47
N PHE A 218 -9.99 -13.38 0.75
CA PHE A 218 -10.56 -12.43 -0.20
C PHE A 218 -11.41 -13.13 -1.27
N ARG A 219 -11.02 -14.33 -1.70
CA ARG A 219 -11.78 -15.14 -2.66
C ARG A 219 -13.10 -15.69 -2.12
N SER A 220 -13.28 -15.74 -0.83
CA SER A 220 -14.50 -16.29 -0.22
C SER A 220 -15.73 -15.48 -0.65
N PRO A 221 -16.81 -16.13 -1.13
CA PRO A 221 -18.07 -15.42 -1.45
C PRO A 221 -18.62 -14.63 -0.26
N ILE A 222 -18.44 -15.13 0.96
CA ILE A 222 -18.86 -14.43 2.19
C ILE A 222 -18.08 -13.13 2.32
N VAL A 223 -16.76 -13.14 2.16
CA VAL A 223 -15.94 -11.92 2.21
C VAL A 223 -16.29 -10.98 1.09
N GLN A 224 -16.53 -11.50 -0.12
CA GLN A 224 -16.97 -10.68 -1.26
C GLN A 224 -18.32 -10.00 -0.97
N SER A 225 -19.27 -10.71 -0.35
CA SER A 225 -20.56 -10.12 0.04
C SER A 225 -20.43 -9.11 1.19
N MET A 226 -19.40 -9.22 2.01
CA MET A 226 -19.09 -8.29 3.10
C MET A 226 -18.30 -7.06 2.65
N LEU A 227 -17.91 -6.97 1.39
CA LEU A 227 -17.31 -5.73 0.87
C LEU A 227 -18.40 -4.64 0.84
N PRO A 228 -18.59 -3.90 1.95
CA PRO A 228 -19.84 -3.15 2.18
C PRO A 228 -19.97 -1.97 1.25
N TYR A 229 -18.94 -1.74 0.46
CA TYR A 229 -18.81 -0.54 -0.37
C TYR A 229 -18.55 -0.88 -1.83
N ARG A 230 -18.80 -2.13 -2.21
CA ARG A 230 -18.89 -2.52 -3.61
C ARG A 230 -20.21 -2.04 -4.18
N MET A 231 -20.32 -0.72 -4.33
CA MET A 231 -21.52 -0.08 -4.84
C MET A 231 -21.24 0.46 -6.23
N PRO A 232 -22.03 0.04 -7.24
CA PRO A 232 -22.01 0.72 -8.53
C PRO A 232 -22.49 2.15 -8.33
N ARG A 233 -21.70 3.13 -8.80
CA ARG A 233 -22.06 4.54 -8.76
C ARG A 233 -22.12 5.09 -10.17
N ALA A 234 -23.15 4.67 -10.90
CA ALA A 234 -23.34 5.06 -12.29
C ALA A 234 -23.78 6.52 -12.51
N PHE A 235 -24.16 7.23 -11.44
CA PHE A 235 -24.86 8.52 -11.54
C PHE A 235 -24.01 9.74 -11.09
N TRP A 236 -22.70 9.67 -11.22
CA TRP A 236 -21.83 10.82 -10.92
C TRP A 236 -21.20 11.41 -12.16
#